data_d197c46d25af0a3d35b8ac84898acb4d
#
_entry.id   d197c46d25af0a3d35b8ac84898acb4d
#
_cell.length_a   1.000
_cell.length_b   1.000
_cell.length_c   1.000
_cell.angle_alpha   90.00
_cell.angle_beta   90.00
_cell.angle_gamma   90.00
#
_symmetry.space_group_name_H-M   'P 1'
#
loop_
_entity.id
_entity.type
_entity.pdbx_description
1 polymer ?
#
loop_
_entity_poly.entity_id
_entity_poly.type
_entity_poly.pdbx_seq_one_letter_code
_entity_poly.pdbx_strand_id
1 'polypeptide(L)'
;IIYFVRILNSMGTEGLIAPFIFRSVFTVCAHLIFSGIFAYYYGVSKFSKDFVDFKKWQGQKVSILDYASHRRKYIGIGLALSLGLHAFFNTMLSISLPNNINILIVIFQVILMFLFLRHLLGQKTGNLTFILADKYKSTMESKDEDVVLELIGVWFKQKKYKQVYEICERLERRDPDNNVVKIFKSKAF
;
A
#
# COMPACT_ATOMS: atom_id res chain seq x y z
N ILE A 1 -2.87 -30.02 -7.72
CA ILE A 1 -2.45 -31.44 -7.83
C ILE A 1 -2.94 -32.04 -9.14
N ILE A 2 -4.24 -32.01 -9.47
CA ILE A 2 -4.85 -32.65 -10.67
C ILE A 2 -4.17 -32.18 -11.97
N TYR A 3 -3.85 -30.89 -12.09
CA TYR A 3 -3.16 -30.31 -13.25
C TYR A 3 -1.78 -30.94 -13.48
N PHE A 4 -0.97 -31.06 -12.43
CA PHE A 4 0.39 -31.63 -12.56
C PHE A 4 0.36 -33.14 -12.85
N VAL A 5 -0.59 -33.88 -12.27
CA VAL A 5 -0.80 -35.29 -12.60
C VAL A 5 -1.15 -35.47 -14.08
N ARG A 6 -1.99 -34.60 -14.63
CA ARG A 6 -2.36 -34.63 -16.06
C ARG A 6 -1.15 -34.39 -16.97
N ILE A 7 -0.29 -33.40 -16.65
CA ILE A 7 0.93 -33.11 -17.41
C ILE A 7 1.92 -34.28 -17.31
N LEU A 8 2.12 -34.81 -16.10
CA LEU A 8 3.00 -35.95 -15.86
C LEU A 8 2.60 -37.16 -16.74
N ASN A 9 1.30 -37.44 -16.81
CA ASN A 9 0.78 -38.54 -17.63
C ASN A 9 0.87 -38.30 -19.13
N SER A 10 0.86 -37.02 -19.58
CA SER A 10 0.89 -36.71 -21.03
C SER A 10 2.28 -36.42 -21.58
N MET A 11 3.18 -35.81 -20.79
CA MET A 11 4.47 -35.30 -21.21
C MET A 11 5.68 -35.86 -20.45
N GLY A 12 5.43 -36.72 -19.45
CA GLY A 12 6.48 -37.24 -18.58
C GLY A 12 7.07 -36.19 -17.63
N THR A 13 8.14 -36.59 -16.92
CA THR A 13 8.80 -35.74 -15.93
C THR A 13 9.46 -34.50 -16.53
N GLU A 14 10.02 -34.61 -17.72
CA GLU A 14 10.67 -33.48 -18.40
C GLU A 14 9.67 -32.39 -18.77
N GLY A 15 8.47 -32.75 -19.22
CA GLY A 15 7.41 -31.80 -19.53
C GLY A 15 6.80 -31.10 -18.31
N LEU A 16 7.04 -31.63 -17.11
CA LEU A 16 6.51 -31.08 -15.86
C LEU A 16 7.31 -29.90 -15.32
N ILE A 17 8.63 -29.87 -15.58
CA ILE A 17 9.54 -28.91 -14.95
C ILE A 17 9.17 -27.46 -15.28
N ALA A 18 8.98 -27.14 -16.56
CA ALA A 18 8.69 -25.78 -17.00
C ALA A 18 7.35 -25.25 -16.45
N PRO A 19 6.22 -25.97 -16.55
CA PRO A 19 4.95 -25.56 -15.92
C PRO A 19 5.03 -25.47 -14.40
N PHE A 20 5.83 -26.31 -13.75
CA PHE A 20 6.01 -26.28 -12.30
C PHE A 20 6.73 -25.00 -11.88
N ILE A 21 7.86 -24.68 -12.50
CA ILE A 21 8.64 -23.46 -12.20
C ILE A 21 7.78 -22.22 -12.50
N PHE A 22 7.13 -22.17 -13.66
CA PHE A 22 6.26 -21.06 -14.04
C PHE A 22 5.17 -20.82 -13.01
N ARG A 23 4.41 -21.86 -12.63
CA ARG A 23 3.36 -21.72 -11.64
C ARG A 23 3.90 -21.37 -10.25
N SER A 24 5.00 -21.96 -9.82
CA SER A 24 5.59 -21.68 -8.52
C SER A 24 5.98 -20.20 -8.41
N VAL A 25 6.67 -19.65 -9.40
CA VAL A 25 7.13 -18.26 -9.37
C VAL A 25 5.97 -17.29 -9.54
N PHE A 26 5.22 -17.39 -10.64
CA PHE A 26 4.18 -16.38 -10.94
C PHE A 26 2.97 -16.46 -10.02
N THR A 27 2.59 -17.66 -9.59
CA THR A 27 1.47 -17.80 -8.64
C THR A 27 1.84 -17.25 -7.27
N VAL A 28 3.05 -17.49 -6.78
CA VAL A 28 3.52 -16.92 -5.52
C VAL A 28 3.59 -15.39 -5.59
N CYS A 29 4.16 -14.83 -6.66
CA CYS A 29 4.18 -13.39 -6.87
C CYS A 29 2.76 -12.78 -6.91
N ALA A 30 1.83 -13.41 -7.62
CA ALA A 30 0.45 -12.96 -7.69
C ALA A 30 -0.22 -12.97 -6.30
N HIS A 31 -0.04 -14.04 -5.52
CA HIS A 31 -0.60 -14.14 -4.17
C HIS A 31 -0.01 -13.09 -3.21
N LEU A 32 1.29 -12.81 -3.30
CA LEU A 32 1.91 -11.73 -2.54
C LEU A 32 1.29 -10.37 -2.88
N ILE A 33 1.01 -10.11 -4.16
CA ILE A 33 0.36 -8.86 -4.59
C ILE A 33 -1.08 -8.79 -4.09
N PHE A 34 -1.88 -9.85 -4.21
CA PHE A 34 -3.26 -9.88 -3.70
C PHE A 34 -3.31 -9.64 -2.20
N SER A 35 -2.43 -10.33 -1.45
CA SER A 35 -2.29 -10.14 -0.01
C SER A 35 -1.83 -8.72 0.34
N GLY A 36 -0.92 -8.16 -0.44
CA GLY A 36 -0.44 -6.78 -0.28
C GLY A 36 -1.55 -5.75 -0.51
N ILE A 37 -2.40 -5.93 -1.52
CA ILE A 37 -3.56 -5.07 -1.77
C ILE A 37 -4.54 -5.15 -0.60
N PHE A 38 -4.88 -6.35 -0.14
CA PHE A 38 -5.74 -6.51 1.02
C PHE A 38 -5.14 -5.87 2.27
N ALA A 39 -3.86 -6.14 2.56
CA ALA A 39 -3.15 -5.60 3.70
C ALA A 39 -3.11 -4.05 3.69
N TYR A 40 -2.95 -3.44 2.52
CA TYR A 40 -3.04 -1.98 2.36
C TYR A 40 -4.40 -1.44 2.82
N TYR A 41 -5.51 -1.97 2.30
CA TYR A 41 -6.84 -1.52 2.67
C TYR A 41 -7.20 -1.86 4.12
N TYR A 42 -6.73 -3.01 4.62
CA TYR A 42 -6.85 -3.37 6.03
C TYR A 42 -6.11 -2.37 6.93
N GLY A 43 -4.88 -1.99 6.56
CA GLY A 43 -4.13 -0.93 7.24
C GLY A 43 -4.89 0.39 7.27
N VAL A 44 -5.42 0.84 6.12
CA VAL A 44 -6.25 2.04 6.05
C VAL A 44 -7.48 1.93 6.97
N SER A 45 -8.11 0.76 7.03
CA SER A 45 -9.26 0.52 7.92
C SER A 45 -8.90 0.56 9.39
N LYS A 46 -7.72 0.05 9.77
CA LYS A 46 -7.22 0.04 11.15
C LYS A 46 -7.00 1.45 11.68
N PHE A 47 -6.50 2.34 10.82
CA PHE A 47 -6.26 3.75 11.15
C PHE A 47 -7.45 4.68 10.80
N SER A 48 -8.65 4.12 10.60
CA SER A 48 -9.85 4.91 10.27
C SER A 48 -10.21 5.93 11.34
N LYS A 49 -9.94 5.63 12.63
CA LYS A 49 -10.19 6.57 13.73
C LYS A 49 -9.32 7.81 13.58
N ASP A 50 -8.04 7.60 13.40
CA ASP A 50 -7.06 8.69 13.26
C ASP A 50 -7.36 9.54 12.02
N PHE A 51 -7.82 8.92 10.93
CA PHE A 51 -8.25 9.61 9.71
C PHE A 51 -9.53 10.43 9.90
N VAL A 52 -10.48 9.92 10.66
CA VAL A 52 -11.73 10.61 11.01
C VAL A 52 -11.44 11.79 11.94
N ASP A 53 -10.58 11.59 12.93
CA ASP A 53 -10.15 12.65 13.85
C ASP A 53 -9.39 13.77 13.11
N PHE A 54 -8.58 13.40 12.11
CA PHE A 54 -7.93 14.37 11.21
C PHE A 54 -8.95 15.20 10.39
N LYS A 55 -9.98 14.57 9.83
CA LYS A 55 -11.06 15.29 9.14
C LYS A 55 -11.82 16.24 10.06
N LYS A 56 -12.10 15.81 11.28
CA LYS A 56 -12.73 16.63 12.32
C LYS A 56 -11.86 17.84 12.65
N TRP A 57 -10.56 17.65 12.74
CA TRP A 57 -9.62 18.73 12.95
C TRP A 57 -9.60 19.74 11.78
N GLN A 58 -9.82 19.30 10.53
CA GLN A 58 -10.00 20.16 9.36
C GLN A 58 -11.34 20.92 9.34
N GLY A 59 -12.15 20.83 10.41
CA GLY A 59 -13.46 21.49 10.50
C GLY A 59 -14.60 20.76 9.79
N GLN A 60 -14.37 19.53 9.31
CA GLN A 60 -15.43 18.72 8.70
C GLN A 60 -16.31 18.10 9.82
N LYS A 61 -17.63 18.19 9.67
CA LYS A 61 -18.57 17.51 10.58
C LYS A 61 -18.48 16.00 10.35
N VAL A 62 -17.97 15.27 11.34
CA VAL A 62 -17.81 13.82 11.29
C VAL A 62 -18.53 13.18 12.46
N SER A 63 -19.33 12.14 12.19
CA SER A 63 -20.08 11.37 13.19
C SER A 63 -19.29 10.12 13.62
N ILE A 64 -19.59 9.59 14.81
CA ILE A 64 -19.07 8.30 15.30
C ILE A 64 -19.49 7.15 14.37
N LEU A 65 -20.67 7.24 13.75
CA LEU A 65 -21.14 6.28 12.75
C LEU A 65 -20.26 6.26 11.49
N ASP A 66 -19.64 7.38 11.13
CA ASP A 66 -18.76 7.48 9.98
C ASP A 66 -17.49 6.65 10.17
N TYR A 67 -16.98 6.53 11.40
CA TYR A 67 -15.83 5.67 11.72
C TYR A 67 -16.10 4.19 11.41
N ALA A 68 -17.22 3.63 11.93
CA ALA A 68 -17.55 2.22 11.72
C ALA A 68 -17.89 1.93 10.25
N SER A 69 -18.55 2.87 9.57
CA SER A 69 -18.86 2.80 8.14
C SER A 69 -17.58 2.86 7.31
N HIS A 70 -16.68 3.80 7.59
CA HIS A 70 -15.40 3.96 6.91
C HIS A 70 -14.53 2.70 7.04
N ARG A 71 -14.41 2.16 8.27
CA ARG A 71 -13.66 0.92 8.52
C ARG A 71 -14.22 -0.25 7.70
N ARG A 72 -15.52 -0.51 7.76
CA ARG A 72 -16.18 -1.61 7.02
C ARG A 72 -16.03 -1.44 5.51
N LYS A 73 -16.17 -0.21 5.00
CA LYS A 73 -16.01 0.13 3.59
C LYS A 73 -14.62 -0.24 3.08
N TYR A 74 -13.55 0.13 3.78
CA TYR A 74 -12.20 -0.16 3.32
C TYR A 74 -11.83 -1.64 3.42
N ILE A 75 -12.29 -2.36 4.45
CA ILE A 75 -12.15 -3.82 4.52
C ILE A 75 -12.88 -4.47 3.33
N GLY A 76 -14.12 -4.05 3.06
CA GLY A 76 -14.91 -4.57 1.93
C GLY A 76 -14.25 -4.33 0.58
N ILE A 77 -13.74 -3.10 0.35
CA ILE A 77 -13.01 -2.76 -0.88
C ILE A 77 -11.75 -3.63 -1.02
N GLY A 78 -10.94 -3.75 0.04
CA GLY A 78 -9.73 -4.55 0.01
C GLY A 78 -10.00 -6.02 -0.28
N LEU A 79 -11.04 -6.58 0.35
CA LEU A 79 -11.45 -7.96 0.13
C LEU A 79 -11.96 -8.17 -1.30
N ALA A 80 -12.85 -7.30 -1.78
CA ALA A 80 -13.43 -7.39 -3.12
C ALA A 80 -12.35 -7.27 -4.21
N LEU A 81 -11.42 -6.34 -4.08
CA LEU A 81 -10.31 -6.18 -5.01
C LEU A 81 -9.37 -7.39 -4.99
N SER A 82 -8.97 -7.86 -3.80
CA SER A 82 -8.06 -9.01 -3.67
C SER A 82 -8.68 -10.28 -4.25
N LEU A 83 -9.94 -10.58 -3.91
CA LEU A 83 -10.67 -11.75 -4.43
C LEU A 83 -10.96 -11.61 -5.92
N GLY A 84 -11.37 -10.43 -6.39
CA GLY A 84 -11.66 -10.16 -7.80
C GLY A 84 -10.41 -10.34 -8.67
N LEU A 85 -9.28 -9.78 -8.27
CA LEU A 85 -8.00 -9.94 -8.98
C LEU A 85 -7.52 -11.39 -8.96
N HIS A 86 -7.70 -12.10 -7.82
CA HIS A 86 -7.37 -13.51 -7.73
C HIS A 86 -8.24 -14.37 -8.67
N ALA A 87 -9.56 -14.15 -8.68
CA ALA A 87 -10.46 -14.83 -9.59
C ALA A 87 -10.12 -14.56 -11.05
N PHE A 88 -9.85 -13.29 -11.39
CA PHE A 88 -9.43 -12.88 -12.73
C PHE A 88 -8.12 -13.56 -13.15
N PHE A 89 -7.11 -13.58 -12.27
CA PHE A 89 -5.85 -14.27 -12.52
C PHE A 89 -6.06 -15.77 -12.81
N ASN A 90 -6.84 -16.47 -11.99
CA ASN A 90 -7.13 -17.89 -12.18
C ASN A 90 -7.91 -18.14 -13.48
N THR A 91 -8.88 -17.27 -13.83
CA THR A 91 -9.63 -17.37 -15.07
C THR A 91 -8.70 -17.24 -16.27
N MET A 92 -7.79 -16.26 -16.27
CA MET A 92 -6.80 -16.09 -17.36
C MET A 92 -5.88 -17.29 -17.50
N LEU A 93 -5.44 -17.90 -16.38
CA LEU A 93 -4.67 -19.15 -16.42
C LEU A 93 -5.46 -20.37 -16.95
N SER A 94 -6.79 -20.32 -16.87
CA SER A 94 -7.65 -21.44 -17.30
C SER A 94 -8.04 -21.37 -18.78
N ILE A 95 -7.86 -20.21 -19.42
CA ILE A 95 -8.16 -20.04 -20.85
C ILE A 95 -7.11 -20.79 -21.67
N SER A 96 -7.57 -21.66 -22.55
CA SER A 96 -6.72 -22.45 -23.45
C SER A 96 -6.24 -21.62 -24.64
N LEU A 97 -5.28 -20.72 -24.40
CA LEU A 97 -4.57 -19.98 -25.46
C LEU A 97 -3.26 -20.69 -25.81
N PRO A 98 -2.68 -20.40 -26.99
CA PRO A 98 -1.32 -20.85 -27.30
C PRO A 98 -0.35 -20.48 -26.18
N ASN A 99 0.52 -21.41 -25.77
CA ASN A 99 1.36 -21.28 -24.58
C ASN A 99 2.12 -19.95 -24.51
N ASN A 100 2.67 -19.48 -25.63
CA ASN A 100 3.43 -18.24 -25.69
C ASN A 100 2.58 -17.01 -25.37
N ILE A 101 1.36 -16.96 -25.87
CA ILE A 101 0.42 -15.85 -25.62
C ILE A 101 -0.04 -15.88 -24.16
N ASN A 102 -0.34 -17.07 -23.62
CA ASN A 102 -0.79 -17.22 -22.25
C ASN A 102 0.27 -16.76 -21.24
N ILE A 103 1.54 -17.11 -21.47
CA ILE A 103 2.68 -16.67 -20.65
C ILE A 103 2.79 -15.15 -20.66
N LEU A 104 2.73 -14.52 -21.84
CA LEU A 104 2.81 -13.06 -21.96
C LEU A 104 1.68 -12.35 -21.23
N ILE A 105 0.44 -12.85 -21.32
CA ILE A 105 -0.72 -12.29 -20.63
C ILE A 105 -0.52 -12.36 -19.11
N VAL A 106 -0.05 -13.50 -18.59
CA VAL A 106 0.20 -13.67 -17.15
C VAL A 106 1.28 -12.74 -16.65
N ILE A 107 2.40 -12.63 -17.37
CA ILE A 107 3.48 -11.71 -17.01
C ILE A 107 2.96 -10.27 -17.01
N PHE A 108 2.27 -9.84 -18.06
CA PHE A 108 1.69 -8.50 -18.15
C PHE A 108 0.72 -8.22 -16.99
N GLN A 109 -0.13 -9.18 -16.66
CA GLN A 109 -1.09 -9.06 -15.55
C GLN A 109 -0.39 -8.90 -14.21
N VAL A 110 0.67 -9.68 -13.93
CA VAL A 110 1.44 -9.57 -12.68
C VAL A 110 2.13 -8.20 -12.59
N ILE A 111 2.71 -7.72 -13.68
CA ILE A 111 3.33 -6.39 -13.73
C ILE A 111 2.30 -5.29 -13.46
N LEU A 112 1.14 -5.35 -14.12
CA LEU A 112 0.08 -4.35 -13.96
C LEU A 112 -0.42 -4.31 -12.50
N MET A 113 -0.64 -5.47 -11.89
CA MET A 113 -1.07 -5.56 -10.49
C MET A 113 0.02 -5.06 -9.53
N PHE A 114 1.30 -5.33 -9.82
CA PHE A 114 2.41 -4.80 -9.02
C PHE A 114 2.48 -3.26 -9.11
N LEU A 115 2.34 -2.69 -10.31
CA LEU A 115 2.29 -1.24 -10.49
C LEU A 115 1.10 -0.61 -9.77
N PHE A 116 -0.05 -1.28 -9.77
CA PHE A 116 -1.22 -0.85 -9.02
C PHE A 116 -0.96 -0.84 -7.50
N LEU A 117 -0.38 -1.92 -6.95
CA LEU A 117 0.00 -1.97 -5.54
C LEU A 117 1.01 -0.87 -5.18
N ARG A 118 2.04 -0.67 -6.01
CA ARG A 118 3.01 0.41 -5.85
C ARG A 118 2.35 1.79 -5.85
N HIS A 119 1.40 2.01 -6.74
CA HIS A 119 0.63 3.25 -6.80
C HIS A 119 -0.18 3.48 -5.51
N LEU A 120 -0.88 2.45 -5.01
CA LEU A 120 -1.62 2.52 -3.75
C LEU A 120 -0.70 2.89 -2.57
N LEU A 121 0.45 2.25 -2.47
CA LEU A 121 1.43 2.53 -1.41
C LEU A 121 1.98 3.96 -1.52
N GLY A 122 2.22 4.45 -2.73
CA GLY A 122 2.71 5.81 -2.96
C GLY A 122 1.74 6.92 -2.59
N GLN A 123 0.42 6.67 -2.70
CA GLN A 123 -0.59 7.71 -2.45
C GLN A 123 -0.78 8.06 -0.97
N LYS A 124 -0.59 7.10 -0.06
CA LYS A 124 -1.03 7.26 1.35
C LYS A 124 0.09 7.31 2.38
N THR A 125 1.33 7.10 1.99
CA THR A 125 2.46 7.22 2.92
C THR A 125 2.51 8.61 3.57
N GLY A 126 2.14 9.66 2.84
CA GLY A 126 2.01 11.01 3.36
C GLY A 126 0.95 11.16 4.46
N ASN A 127 -0.23 10.60 4.30
CA ASN A 127 -1.33 10.73 5.25
C ASN A 127 -1.09 9.96 6.56
N LEU A 128 -0.43 8.79 6.47
CA LEU A 128 -0.14 7.96 7.64
C LEU A 128 0.89 8.63 8.56
N THR A 129 1.86 9.30 7.99
CA THR A 129 2.89 10.04 8.73
C THR A 129 2.31 11.26 9.45
N PHE A 130 1.32 11.92 8.84
CA PHE A 130 0.57 13.00 9.49
C PHE A 130 -0.15 12.52 10.75
N ILE A 131 -0.81 11.35 10.66
CA ILE A 131 -1.56 10.75 11.77
C ILE A 131 -0.62 10.35 12.90
N LEU A 132 0.53 9.77 12.58
CA LEU A 132 1.52 9.36 13.57
C LEU A 132 2.12 10.57 14.31
N ALA A 133 2.43 11.65 13.59
CA ALA A 133 2.97 12.86 14.19
C ALA A 133 2.00 13.53 15.19
N ASP A 134 0.67 13.43 14.98
CA ASP A 134 -0.34 14.02 15.86
C ASP A 134 -0.65 13.15 17.09
N LYS A 135 -0.61 11.83 16.95
CA LYS A 135 -0.95 10.86 18.01
C LYS A 135 0.09 10.80 19.13
N TYR A 136 1.35 11.05 18.83
CA TYR A 136 2.47 10.98 19.77
C TYR A 136 2.73 12.30 20.49
N LYS A 137 1.73 13.15 20.63
CA LYS A 137 1.80 14.48 21.24
C LYS A 137 2.24 14.49 22.72
N SER A 138 2.25 13.36 23.41
CA SER A 138 2.55 13.29 24.84
C SER A 138 3.78 12.48 25.25
N THR A 139 4.38 11.67 24.36
CA THR A 139 5.43 10.70 24.71
C THR A 139 6.52 10.50 23.67
N MET A 140 6.69 11.45 22.73
CA MET A 140 7.77 11.34 21.76
C MET A 140 9.11 11.60 22.47
N GLU A 141 9.84 10.55 22.76
CA GLU A 141 11.26 10.64 23.10
C GLU A 141 12.04 11.27 21.91
N SER A 142 13.18 11.91 22.20
CA SER A 142 14.03 12.58 21.20
C SER A 142 14.36 11.73 19.96
N LYS A 143 14.40 10.42 20.10
CA LYS A 143 14.63 9.45 19.00
C LYS A 143 13.54 9.48 17.93
N ASP A 144 12.29 9.73 18.31
CA ASP A 144 11.18 9.77 17.35
C ASP A 144 11.17 11.09 16.56
N GLU A 145 11.70 12.15 17.15
CA GLU A 145 11.86 13.45 16.50
C GLU A 145 12.91 13.37 15.37
N ASP A 146 14.02 12.68 15.60
CA ASP A 146 15.05 12.46 14.58
C ASP A 146 14.49 11.70 13.37
N VAL A 147 13.66 10.69 13.59
CA VAL A 147 12.99 9.94 12.51
C VAL A 147 12.05 10.83 11.69
N VAL A 148 11.31 11.73 12.34
CA VAL A 148 10.42 12.68 11.65
C VAL A 148 11.22 13.70 10.85
N LEU A 149 12.33 14.19 11.39
CA LEU A 149 13.22 15.13 10.68
C LEU A 149 13.90 14.47 9.47
N GLU A 150 14.31 13.21 9.59
CA GLU A 150 14.85 12.45 8.46
C GLU A 150 13.79 12.27 7.36
N LEU A 151 12.55 11.97 7.72
CA LEU A 151 11.44 11.85 6.79
C LEU A 151 11.12 13.15 6.07
N ILE A 152 11.17 14.28 6.77
CA ILE A 152 11.05 15.63 6.18
C ILE A 152 12.14 15.80 5.12
N GLY A 153 13.38 15.41 5.41
CA GLY A 153 14.50 15.45 4.46
C GLY A 153 14.24 14.61 3.20
N VAL A 154 13.70 13.40 3.37
CA VAL A 154 13.30 12.52 2.24
C VAL A 154 12.20 13.16 1.39
N TRP A 155 11.17 13.72 2.01
CA TRP A 155 10.09 14.39 1.28
C TRP A 155 10.54 15.65 0.57
N PHE A 156 11.46 16.40 1.18
CA PHE A 156 12.06 17.55 0.54
C PHE A 156 12.81 17.15 -0.74
N LYS A 157 13.63 16.08 -0.70
CA LYS A 157 14.29 15.50 -1.89
C LYS A 157 13.29 15.02 -2.95
N GLN A 158 12.12 14.53 -2.53
CA GLN A 158 11.04 14.12 -3.43
C GLN A 158 10.19 15.29 -3.96
N LYS A 159 10.58 16.55 -3.67
CA LYS A 159 9.86 17.78 -4.05
C LYS A 159 8.42 17.84 -3.54
N LYS A 160 8.12 17.18 -2.44
CA LYS A 160 6.81 17.20 -1.76
C LYS A 160 6.72 18.38 -0.79
N TYR A 161 6.94 19.59 -1.31
CA TYR A 161 7.09 20.80 -0.49
C TYR A 161 5.86 21.13 0.36
N LYS A 162 4.65 20.89 -0.15
CA LYS A 162 3.41 21.12 0.60
C LYS A 162 3.35 20.26 1.87
N GLN A 163 3.68 18.96 1.76
CA GLN A 163 3.71 18.05 2.90
C GLN A 163 4.80 18.44 3.91
N VAL A 164 5.97 18.84 3.40
CA VAL A 164 7.05 19.34 4.25
C VAL A 164 6.62 20.57 5.03
N TYR A 165 6.00 21.55 4.36
CA TYR A 165 5.53 22.79 5.00
C TYR A 165 4.51 22.49 6.11
N GLU A 166 3.50 21.68 5.81
CA GLU A 166 2.44 21.34 6.77
C GLU A 166 2.96 20.59 8.01
N ILE A 167 3.94 19.69 7.84
CA ILE A 167 4.58 18.99 8.96
C ILE A 167 5.46 19.94 9.78
N CYS A 168 6.24 20.77 9.12
CA CYS A 168 7.08 21.75 9.80
C CYS A 168 6.25 22.74 10.61
N GLU A 169 5.11 23.20 10.10
CA GLU A 169 4.20 24.08 10.84
C GLU A 169 3.70 23.45 12.14
N ARG A 170 3.43 22.15 12.14
CA ARG A 170 2.98 21.41 13.32
C ARG A 170 4.10 21.21 14.34
N LEU A 171 5.29 20.84 13.85
CA LEU A 171 6.46 20.67 14.70
C LEU A 171 6.87 22.00 15.35
N GLU A 172 6.81 23.10 14.61
CA GLU A 172 7.11 24.44 15.12
C GLU A 172 6.13 24.87 16.23
N ARG A 173 4.83 24.51 16.13
CA ARG A 173 3.85 24.75 17.20
C ARG A 173 4.15 23.94 18.47
N ARG A 174 4.81 22.82 18.34
CA ARG A 174 5.17 21.91 19.42
C ARG A 174 6.49 22.32 20.07
N ASP A 175 7.48 22.60 19.26
CA ASP A 175 8.81 23.07 19.63
C ASP A 175 9.18 24.32 18.81
N PRO A 176 8.85 25.53 19.31
CA PRO A 176 9.11 26.79 18.64
C PRO A 176 10.60 27.10 18.45
N ASP A 177 11.48 26.46 19.21
CA ASP A 177 12.92 26.75 19.19
C ASP A 177 13.69 25.82 18.26
N ASN A 178 13.04 24.85 17.60
CA ASN A 178 13.67 23.93 16.68
C ASN A 178 14.09 24.60 15.36
N ASN A 179 15.37 24.96 15.27
CA ASN A 179 15.92 25.64 14.11
C ASN A 179 15.89 24.79 12.82
N VAL A 180 15.98 23.46 12.94
CA VAL A 180 15.96 22.55 11.78
C VAL A 180 14.59 22.60 11.11
N VAL A 181 13.52 22.58 11.90
CA VAL A 181 12.15 22.70 11.42
C VAL A 181 11.91 24.02 10.71
N LYS A 182 12.41 25.14 11.29
CA LYS A 182 12.32 26.48 10.67
C LYS A 182 13.02 26.54 9.32
N ILE A 183 14.21 25.93 9.20
CA ILE A 183 14.96 25.89 7.94
C ILE A 183 14.21 25.10 6.87
N PHE A 184 13.67 23.91 7.18
CA PHE A 184 12.89 23.14 6.23
C PHE A 184 11.60 23.85 5.82
N LYS A 185 10.92 24.49 6.78
CA LYS A 185 9.70 25.27 6.51
C LYS A 185 9.97 26.43 5.55
N SER A 186 11.03 27.20 5.79
CA SER A 186 11.39 28.35 4.94
C SER A 186 11.82 27.95 3.52
N LYS A 187 12.40 26.75 3.35
CA LYS A 187 12.79 26.23 2.04
C LYS A 187 11.66 25.54 1.28
N ALA A 188 10.58 25.16 1.96
CA ALA A 188 9.41 24.51 1.38
C ALA A 188 8.32 25.51 0.96
N PHE A 189 8.46 26.77 1.37
CA PHE A 189 7.61 27.89 0.96
C PHE A 189 8.11 28.49 -0.35
#